data_9b628c48a071fe6700633ba313fe4fdc
#
_entry.id   9b628c48a071fe6700633ba313fe4fdc
#
_cell.length_a   1.000
_cell.length_b   1.000
_cell.length_c   1.000
_cell.angle_alpha   90.00
_cell.angle_beta   90.00
_cell.angle_gamma   90.00
#
_symmetry.space_group_name_H-M   'P 1'
#
loop_
_entity.id
_entity.type
_entity.pdbx_description
1 polymer ?
#
loop_
_entity_poly.entity_id
_entity_poly.type
_entity_poly.pdbx_seq_one_letter_code
_entity_poly.pdbx_strand_id
1 'polypeptide(L)'
;MASTYSALKVELIGTGEQQGTWGDTTNLNLGTALEEAIVGRATANFASDATFTLSLSSTPTTQVARHLVLNVTSGVSLTVTRDLVIPGIEKPYIIQNNTSGNQSIRVIAPDSSFTASISGTTMTVTAIGSGALSIEQVLSGSGVTVGTTITAFGTGTGGTGTYLVSVSQTVGSTAMTGRGASVTVPNGKTAFIYSDGTDVKYAFDQVGALAVGGALGVTGDGTFSGTGQVKLPAGTTAQRSGSPVDGMLRYNTDLDSFEGYVDGIWGGIGGAQAGGAIMTNKSTASVSYTIASGENGLSVGPITVSSGITITVSSGQRWLVL
;
A
#
# COMPACT_ATOMS: atom_id res chain seq x y z
N MET A 1 -33.50 33.55 -2.97
CA MET A 1 -32.63 32.84 -1.96
C MET A 1 -31.29 32.74 -2.64
N ALA A 2 -30.20 33.14 -1.96
CA ALA A 2 -28.86 33.13 -2.58
C ALA A 2 -28.43 31.72 -3.02
N SER A 3 -27.78 31.65 -4.20
CA SER A 3 -27.16 30.40 -4.68
C SER A 3 -26.15 29.84 -3.67
N THR A 4 -26.08 28.54 -3.57
CA THR A 4 -25.15 27.83 -2.69
C THR A 4 -24.30 26.85 -3.51
N TYR A 5 -23.36 26.13 -2.87
CA TYR A 5 -22.49 25.21 -3.59
C TYR A 5 -22.47 23.84 -2.89
N SER A 6 -22.49 22.77 -3.69
CA SER A 6 -22.28 21.41 -3.22
C SER A 6 -20.82 21.20 -2.78
N ALA A 7 -20.50 20.02 -2.20
CA ALA A 7 -19.13 19.64 -1.86
C ALA A 7 -18.18 19.70 -3.08
N LEU A 8 -18.65 19.29 -4.26
CA LEU A 8 -17.92 19.40 -5.54
C LEU A 8 -17.92 20.81 -6.13
N LYS A 9 -18.52 21.78 -5.46
CA LYS A 9 -18.67 23.15 -5.96
C LYS A 9 -19.50 23.27 -7.22
N VAL A 10 -20.47 22.37 -7.37
CA VAL A 10 -21.59 22.55 -8.29
C VAL A 10 -22.48 23.64 -7.71
N GLU A 11 -22.83 24.65 -8.50
CA GLU A 11 -23.65 25.73 -8.03
C GLU A 11 -25.14 25.31 -7.99
N LEU A 12 -25.72 25.42 -6.80
CA LEU A 12 -27.14 25.18 -6.56
C LEU A 12 -27.87 26.50 -6.67
N ILE A 13 -28.48 26.76 -7.84
CA ILE A 13 -29.12 28.03 -8.17
C ILE A 13 -30.31 28.28 -7.26
N GLY A 14 -30.33 29.42 -6.57
CA GLY A 14 -31.42 29.83 -5.71
C GLY A 14 -32.67 30.15 -6.51
N THR A 15 -33.87 29.86 -5.97
CA THR A 15 -35.13 30.17 -6.63
C THR A 15 -35.26 31.69 -6.89
N GLY A 16 -35.50 32.05 -8.15
CA GLY A 16 -35.62 33.43 -8.59
C GLY A 16 -34.31 34.12 -8.92
N GLU A 17 -33.16 33.43 -8.80
CA GLU A 17 -31.88 33.97 -9.21
C GLU A 17 -31.48 33.58 -10.62
N GLN A 18 -30.47 34.26 -11.17
CA GLN A 18 -29.88 34.02 -12.49
C GLN A 18 -30.90 34.08 -13.66
N GLN A 19 -31.86 34.98 -13.58
CA GLN A 19 -32.83 35.20 -14.67
C GLN A 19 -32.09 35.53 -15.96
N GLY A 20 -32.26 34.70 -16.99
CA GLY A 20 -31.60 34.83 -18.29
C GLY A 20 -30.19 34.21 -18.38
N THR A 21 -29.56 33.79 -17.24
CA THR A 21 -28.20 33.20 -17.21
C THR A 21 -28.15 31.82 -16.57
N TRP A 22 -29.27 31.30 -16.03
CA TRP A 22 -29.35 30.00 -15.41
C TRP A 22 -28.88 28.85 -16.32
N GLY A 23 -29.11 28.97 -17.64
CA GLY A 23 -28.65 27.99 -18.62
C GLY A 23 -27.13 27.90 -18.70
N ASP A 24 -26.42 29.03 -18.65
CA ASP A 24 -24.96 29.06 -18.66
C ASP A 24 -24.39 28.41 -17.39
N THR A 25 -24.97 28.72 -16.23
CA THR A 25 -24.57 28.07 -14.96
C THR A 25 -24.84 26.56 -14.97
N THR A 26 -26.01 26.15 -15.51
CA THR A 26 -26.34 24.73 -15.66
C THR A 26 -25.35 24.02 -16.57
N ASN A 27 -24.99 24.62 -17.71
CA ASN A 27 -23.99 24.08 -18.63
C ASN A 27 -22.61 23.96 -17.98
N LEU A 28 -22.15 24.94 -17.18
CA LEU A 28 -20.92 24.85 -16.41
C LEU A 28 -20.99 23.77 -15.34
N ASN A 29 -22.10 23.64 -14.63
CA ASN A 29 -22.30 22.59 -13.65
C ASN A 29 -22.19 21.19 -14.25
N LEU A 30 -22.82 20.95 -15.39
CA LEU A 30 -22.84 19.63 -16.05
C LEU A 30 -21.59 19.37 -16.87
N GLY A 31 -21.25 20.31 -17.80
CA GLY A 31 -20.15 20.13 -18.76
C GLY A 31 -18.76 20.47 -18.20
N THR A 32 -18.66 21.01 -16.98
CA THR A 32 -17.39 21.27 -16.33
C THR A 32 -17.32 20.59 -14.97
N ALA A 33 -18.17 21.03 -14.03
CA ALA A 33 -18.00 20.58 -12.64
C ALA A 33 -18.27 19.09 -12.45
N LEU A 34 -19.30 18.52 -13.05
CA LEU A 34 -19.59 17.08 -12.98
C LEU A 34 -18.67 16.27 -13.89
N GLU A 35 -18.41 16.75 -15.12
CA GLU A 35 -17.53 16.04 -16.05
C GLU A 35 -16.11 15.88 -15.49
N GLU A 36 -15.52 16.94 -14.91
CA GLU A 36 -14.22 16.88 -14.22
C GLU A 36 -14.20 15.81 -13.10
N ALA A 37 -15.29 15.75 -12.32
CA ALA A 37 -15.36 14.84 -11.18
C ALA A 37 -15.52 13.36 -11.59
N ILE A 38 -16.06 13.08 -12.77
CA ILE A 38 -16.39 11.73 -13.25
C ILE A 38 -15.33 11.18 -14.19
N VAL A 39 -14.85 11.98 -15.16
CA VAL A 39 -13.95 11.53 -16.24
C VAL A 39 -12.71 12.41 -16.42
N GLY A 40 -12.65 13.56 -15.77
CA GLY A 40 -11.62 14.57 -16.01
C GLY A 40 -10.23 14.16 -15.50
N ARG A 41 -9.19 14.64 -16.22
CA ARG A 41 -7.79 14.53 -15.84
C ARG A 41 -7.13 15.89 -15.80
N ALA A 42 -6.45 16.23 -14.70
CA ALA A 42 -5.70 17.47 -14.58
C ALA A 42 -4.27 17.22 -14.07
N THR A 43 -3.41 18.23 -14.25
CA THR A 43 -2.06 18.23 -13.68
C THR A 43 -2.05 19.03 -12.38
N ALA A 44 -1.58 18.37 -11.30
CA ALA A 44 -1.31 18.97 -10.00
C ALA A 44 0.21 19.11 -9.85
N ASN A 45 0.74 20.33 -9.84
CA ASN A 45 2.17 20.57 -9.90
C ASN A 45 2.73 21.11 -8.58
N PHE A 46 3.68 20.40 -7.98
CA PHE A 46 4.48 20.91 -6.88
C PHE A 46 5.43 22.01 -7.40
N ALA A 47 5.12 23.25 -7.12
CA ALA A 47 5.96 24.39 -7.53
C ALA A 47 7.25 24.52 -6.69
N SER A 48 7.29 23.90 -5.51
CA SER A 48 8.42 23.90 -4.58
C SER A 48 8.54 22.53 -3.89
N ASP A 49 9.70 22.26 -3.28
CA ASP A 49 9.93 21.05 -2.48
C ASP A 49 9.32 21.19 -1.08
N ALA A 50 7.96 21.30 -1.03
CA ALA A 50 7.16 21.50 0.17
C ALA A 50 5.79 20.84 0.01
N THR A 51 5.00 20.79 1.08
CA THR A 51 3.59 20.36 1.05
C THR A 51 2.80 21.17 0.02
N PHE A 52 2.01 20.49 -0.80
CA PHE A 52 1.16 21.11 -1.81
C PHE A 52 -0.31 20.86 -1.47
N THR A 53 -1.08 21.95 -1.35
CA THR A 53 -2.50 21.90 -1.03
C THR A 53 -3.36 22.21 -2.24
N LEU A 54 -4.22 21.28 -2.61
CA LEU A 54 -5.30 21.48 -3.58
C LEU A 54 -6.55 21.99 -2.86
N SER A 55 -7.12 23.07 -3.36
CA SER A 55 -8.34 23.66 -2.81
C SER A 55 -9.47 23.68 -3.83
N LEU A 56 -10.71 23.74 -3.35
CA LEU A 56 -11.91 23.96 -4.13
C LEU A 56 -12.53 25.31 -3.75
N SER A 57 -12.76 26.16 -4.74
CA SER A 57 -13.47 27.44 -4.61
C SER A 57 -14.94 27.28 -4.97
N SER A 58 -15.80 28.12 -4.41
CA SER A 58 -17.25 28.14 -4.71
C SER A 58 -17.50 28.73 -6.10
N THR A 59 -17.19 27.96 -7.13
CA THR A 59 -17.43 28.27 -8.54
C THR A 59 -17.54 26.98 -9.35
N PRO A 60 -18.42 26.89 -10.36
CA PRO A 60 -18.50 25.72 -11.24
C PRO A 60 -17.40 25.66 -12.30
N THR A 61 -16.58 26.72 -12.46
CA THR A 61 -15.46 26.73 -13.42
C THR A 61 -14.42 25.65 -13.10
N THR A 62 -13.56 25.33 -14.08
CA THR A 62 -12.48 24.32 -13.98
C THR A 62 -11.64 24.46 -12.72
N GLN A 63 -11.46 23.35 -11.99
CA GLN A 63 -10.65 23.28 -10.78
C GLN A 63 -9.89 21.95 -10.70
N VAL A 64 -8.55 22.03 -10.61
CA VAL A 64 -7.67 20.84 -10.58
C VAL A 64 -8.12 19.80 -9.54
N ALA A 65 -8.46 20.23 -8.33
CA ALA A 65 -8.85 19.36 -7.24
C ALA A 65 -10.16 18.59 -7.47
N ARG A 66 -10.98 18.99 -8.44
CA ARG A 66 -12.24 18.34 -8.77
C ARG A 66 -12.05 17.12 -9.67
N HIS A 67 -11.00 17.09 -10.48
CA HIS A 67 -10.76 16.03 -11.45
C HIS A 67 -10.62 14.66 -10.80
N LEU A 68 -11.12 13.62 -11.48
CA LEU A 68 -10.99 12.23 -11.03
C LEU A 68 -9.54 11.79 -11.08
N VAL A 69 -8.82 12.12 -12.15
CA VAL A 69 -7.42 11.73 -12.35
C VAL A 69 -6.51 12.92 -12.13
N LEU A 70 -5.61 12.81 -11.17
CA LEU A 70 -4.58 13.80 -10.89
C LEU A 70 -3.21 13.29 -11.36
N ASN A 71 -2.69 13.90 -12.43
CA ASN A 71 -1.30 13.74 -12.84
C ASN A 71 -0.43 14.66 -11.98
N VAL A 72 0.18 14.11 -10.95
CA VAL A 72 1.00 14.88 -10.01
C VAL A 72 2.41 15.00 -10.55
N THR A 73 2.83 16.22 -10.81
CA THR A 73 4.17 16.58 -11.31
C THR A 73 4.87 17.51 -10.34
N SER A 74 6.14 17.83 -10.61
CA SER A 74 6.86 18.85 -9.86
C SER A 74 7.74 19.68 -10.79
N GLY A 75 7.73 21.00 -10.60
CA GLY A 75 8.65 21.94 -11.27
C GLY A 75 10.06 21.93 -10.69
N VAL A 76 10.25 21.26 -9.56
CA VAL A 76 11.52 21.09 -8.84
C VAL A 76 11.74 19.62 -8.50
N SER A 77 12.99 19.24 -8.24
CA SER A 77 13.29 17.88 -7.74
C SER A 77 12.89 17.78 -6.27
N LEU A 78 12.00 16.85 -5.92
CA LEU A 78 11.66 16.59 -4.53
C LEU A 78 12.80 15.84 -3.84
N THR A 79 13.15 16.23 -2.62
CA THR A 79 14.27 15.64 -1.85
C THR A 79 13.82 14.62 -0.81
N VAL A 80 12.55 14.69 -0.40
CA VAL A 80 11.91 13.75 0.53
C VAL A 80 10.45 13.54 0.12
N THR A 81 9.79 12.56 0.73
CA THR A 81 8.33 12.39 0.58
C THR A 81 7.60 13.68 0.97
N ARG A 82 6.77 14.20 0.07
CA ARG A 82 5.97 15.41 0.29
C ARG A 82 4.49 15.10 0.37
N ASP A 83 3.76 15.93 1.12
CA ASP A 83 2.32 15.81 1.27
C ASP A 83 1.61 16.53 0.12
N LEU A 84 0.68 15.80 -0.51
CA LEU A 84 -0.37 16.34 -1.37
C LEU A 84 -1.66 16.37 -0.55
N VAL A 85 -2.07 17.55 -0.11
CA VAL A 85 -3.34 17.74 0.60
C VAL A 85 -4.45 17.88 -0.42
N ILE A 86 -5.38 16.93 -0.45
CA ILE A 86 -6.59 16.98 -1.28
C ILE A 86 -7.75 17.63 -0.50
N PRO A 87 -8.82 18.11 -1.16
CA PRO A 87 -9.98 18.65 -0.42
C PRO A 87 -10.59 17.64 0.57
N GLY A 88 -11.04 18.13 1.73
CA GLY A 88 -11.73 17.33 2.74
C GLY A 88 -13.18 17.03 2.35
N ILE A 89 -13.37 16.26 1.28
CA ILE A 89 -14.67 15.82 0.76
C ILE A 89 -14.65 14.33 0.45
N GLU A 90 -15.81 13.70 0.47
CA GLU A 90 -15.98 12.30 0.05
C GLU A 90 -15.84 12.21 -1.47
N LYS A 91 -14.74 11.61 -1.93
CA LYS A 91 -14.46 11.50 -3.36
C LYS A 91 -13.39 10.47 -3.68
N PRO A 92 -13.54 9.65 -4.74
CA PRO A 92 -12.46 8.84 -5.27
C PRO A 92 -11.49 9.69 -6.11
N TYR A 93 -10.21 9.28 -6.14
CA TYR A 93 -9.17 9.85 -6.98
C TYR A 93 -8.28 8.75 -7.57
N ILE A 94 -7.79 8.99 -8.78
CA ILE A 94 -6.68 8.24 -9.38
C ILE A 94 -5.46 9.15 -9.37
N ILE A 95 -4.49 8.84 -8.54
CA ILE A 95 -3.27 9.64 -8.34
C ILE A 95 -2.12 9.01 -9.09
N GLN A 96 -1.54 9.75 -10.04
CA GLN A 96 -0.34 9.36 -10.78
C GLN A 96 0.84 10.18 -10.26
N ASN A 97 1.83 9.56 -9.62
CA ASN A 97 3.02 10.27 -9.14
C ASN A 97 4.09 10.31 -10.24
N ASN A 98 4.12 11.41 -10.98
CA ASN A 98 5.11 11.71 -12.02
C ASN A 98 6.03 12.88 -11.60
N THR A 99 6.29 13.02 -10.30
CA THR A 99 7.20 14.06 -9.78
C THR A 99 8.66 13.73 -10.08
N SER A 100 9.52 14.74 -10.14
CA SER A 100 10.97 14.58 -10.24
C SER A 100 11.60 14.39 -8.83
N GLY A 101 12.81 13.80 -8.78
CA GLY A 101 13.53 13.55 -7.53
C GLY A 101 13.36 12.14 -6.99
N ASN A 102 12.60 11.27 -7.69
CA ASN A 102 12.41 9.86 -7.34
C ASN A 102 11.81 9.65 -5.95
N GLN A 103 10.99 10.61 -5.47
CA GLN A 103 10.36 10.57 -4.16
C GLN A 103 8.89 10.14 -4.23
N SER A 104 8.44 9.48 -3.18
CA SER A 104 7.02 9.23 -2.98
C SER A 104 6.27 10.54 -2.70
N ILE A 105 4.99 10.57 -3.00
CA ILE A 105 4.06 11.58 -2.48
C ILE A 105 3.11 10.91 -1.48
N ARG A 106 2.77 11.60 -0.40
CA ARG A 106 1.77 11.15 0.56
C ARG A 106 0.50 11.98 0.37
N VAL A 107 -0.59 11.30 -0.01
CA VAL A 107 -1.89 11.95 -0.20
C VAL A 107 -2.64 11.94 1.13
N ILE A 108 -3.07 13.11 1.59
CA ILE A 108 -3.76 13.32 2.86
C ILE A 108 -5.00 14.20 2.66
N ALA A 109 -6.01 14.01 3.50
CA ALA A 109 -7.06 15.00 3.73
C ALA A 109 -6.51 16.15 4.60
N PRO A 110 -7.18 17.32 4.65
CA PRO A 110 -6.77 18.40 5.55
C PRO A 110 -6.80 17.95 7.00
N ASP A 111 -5.79 18.33 7.78
CA ASP A 111 -5.78 18.07 9.21
C ASP A 111 -6.96 18.80 9.89
N SER A 112 -7.63 18.16 10.84
CA SER A 112 -8.55 18.84 11.72
C SER A 112 -7.77 19.77 12.67
N SER A 113 -8.36 20.91 13.04
CA SER A 113 -7.80 21.82 14.02
C SER A 113 -8.81 22.11 15.14
N PHE A 114 -8.38 22.06 16.38
CA PHE A 114 -9.26 22.18 17.54
C PHE A 114 -8.48 22.61 18.78
N THR A 115 -9.22 23.04 19.81
CA THR A 115 -8.66 23.31 21.15
C THR A 115 -9.12 22.21 22.09
N ALA A 116 -8.18 21.59 22.79
CA ALA A 116 -8.45 20.49 23.71
C ALA A 116 -7.47 20.45 24.87
N SER A 117 -7.85 19.70 25.90
CA SER A 117 -6.99 19.27 27.03
C SER A 117 -7.02 17.75 27.12
N ILE A 118 -5.98 17.14 27.71
CA ILE A 118 -5.93 15.70 27.96
C ILE A 118 -5.64 15.47 29.45
N SER A 119 -6.43 14.59 30.07
CA SER A 119 -6.22 14.13 31.45
C SER A 119 -6.32 12.60 31.47
N GLY A 120 -5.21 11.93 31.75
CA GLY A 120 -5.12 10.47 31.59
C GLY A 120 -5.31 10.08 30.13
N THR A 121 -6.29 9.24 29.85
CA THR A 121 -6.67 8.84 28.48
C THR A 121 -7.91 9.58 27.95
N THR A 122 -8.40 10.59 28.69
CA THR A 122 -9.56 11.37 28.25
C THR A 122 -9.11 12.70 27.68
N MET A 123 -9.41 12.94 26.40
CA MET A 123 -9.27 14.24 25.75
C MET A 123 -10.62 14.97 25.78
N THR A 124 -10.62 16.23 26.20
CA THR A 124 -11.80 17.11 26.20
C THR A 124 -11.60 18.22 25.18
N VAL A 125 -12.40 18.19 24.11
CA VAL A 125 -12.41 19.19 23.04
C VAL A 125 -13.41 20.28 23.35
N THR A 126 -12.93 21.52 23.44
CA THR A 126 -13.75 22.70 23.80
C THR A 126 -14.12 23.56 22.61
N ALA A 127 -13.34 23.52 21.53
CA ALA A 127 -13.62 24.27 20.29
C ALA A 127 -13.07 23.54 19.08
N ILE A 128 -13.79 23.64 17.94
CA ILE A 128 -13.34 23.18 16.63
C ILE A 128 -12.97 24.41 15.79
N GLY A 129 -11.76 24.40 15.23
CA GLY A 129 -11.30 25.39 14.25
C GLY A 129 -11.64 24.99 12.82
N SER A 130 -11.34 23.73 12.43
CA SER A 130 -11.66 23.17 11.11
C SER A 130 -11.69 21.64 11.15
N GLY A 131 -12.39 21.06 10.18
CA GLY A 131 -12.50 19.60 10.02
C GLY A 131 -13.33 18.94 11.13
N ALA A 132 -13.35 17.61 11.11
CA ALA A 132 -14.00 16.78 12.11
C ALA A 132 -12.98 15.82 12.75
N LEU A 133 -13.22 15.42 14.00
CA LEU A 133 -12.40 14.41 14.65
C LEU A 133 -12.95 13.02 14.34
N SER A 134 -12.05 12.09 14.03
CA SER A 134 -12.37 10.68 13.82
C SER A 134 -11.46 9.76 14.65
N ILE A 135 -11.89 8.53 14.84
CA ILE A 135 -11.06 7.48 15.42
C ILE A 135 -9.85 7.25 14.53
N GLU A 136 -8.71 6.87 15.13
CA GLU A 136 -7.40 6.66 14.52
C GLU A 136 -6.64 7.92 14.08
N GLN A 137 -7.24 9.11 14.15
CA GLN A 137 -6.48 10.34 13.89
C GLN A 137 -5.28 10.46 14.83
N VAL A 138 -4.12 10.76 14.25
CA VAL A 138 -2.88 11.04 14.98
C VAL A 138 -2.90 12.49 15.45
N LEU A 139 -2.76 12.68 16.75
CA LEU A 139 -2.80 13.99 17.40
C LEU A 139 -1.43 14.66 17.43
N SER A 140 -1.42 15.98 17.22
CA SER A 140 -0.24 16.83 17.38
C SER A 140 -0.63 18.13 18.08
N GLY A 141 0.25 18.62 18.94
CA GLY A 141 0.05 19.86 19.70
C GLY A 141 1.11 20.03 20.78
N SER A 142 1.16 21.21 21.40
CA SER A 142 2.12 21.48 22.46
C SER A 142 1.86 20.57 23.67
N GLY A 143 2.87 19.77 24.06
CA GLY A 143 2.77 18.82 25.17
C GLY A 143 2.09 17.50 24.83
N VAL A 144 1.58 17.30 23.63
CA VAL A 144 1.02 16.01 23.17
C VAL A 144 2.15 15.05 22.83
N THR A 145 2.11 13.86 23.40
CA THR A 145 3.07 12.79 23.13
C THR A 145 2.94 12.33 21.67
N VAL A 146 4.07 12.25 20.96
CA VAL A 146 4.11 11.80 19.55
C VAL A 146 3.51 10.39 19.42
N GLY A 147 2.66 10.22 18.40
CA GLY A 147 1.97 8.94 18.16
C GLY A 147 0.69 8.75 18.97
N THR A 148 0.25 9.74 19.73
CA THR A 148 -1.08 9.70 20.38
C THR A 148 -2.16 9.69 19.30
N THR A 149 -3.11 8.75 19.41
CA THR A 149 -4.26 8.64 18.49
C THR A 149 -5.58 8.71 19.26
N ILE A 150 -6.65 9.09 18.58
CA ILE A 150 -8.01 8.96 19.08
C ILE A 150 -8.43 7.49 18.97
N THR A 151 -8.82 6.86 20.08
CA THR A 151 -9.18 5.43 20.10
C THR A 151 -10.69 5.19 20.16
N ALA A 152 -11.45 6.13 20.70
CA ALA A 152 -12.90 6.05 20.75
C ALA A 152 -13.56 7.43 20.95
N PHE A 153 -14.81 7.53 20.53
CA PHE A 153 -15.68 8.64 20.88
C PHE A 153 -16.17 8.50 22.35
N GLY A 154 -16.22 9.62 23.05
CA GLY A 154 -16.92 9.74 24.33
C GLY A 154 -18.25 10.45 24.14
N THR A 155 -18.36 11.70 24.60
CA THR A 155 -19.56 12.55 24.33
C THR A 155 -19.46 13.29 23.00
N GLY A 156 -18.25 13.44 22.44
CA GLY A 156 -18.03 14.03 21.12
C GLY A 156 -18.16 13.00 20.01
N THR A 157 -18.74 13.40 18.87
CA THR A 157 -18.94 12.58 17.68
C THR A 157 -18.38 13.28 16.43
N GLY A 158 -17.16 13.81 16.55
CA GLY A 158 -16.47 14.58 15.49
C GLY A 158 -16.35 16.08 15.80
N GLY A 159 -17.09 16.59 16.79
CA GLY A 159 -17.09 17.99 17.24
C GLY A 159 -16.54 18.17 18.65
N THR A 160 -17.07 19.14 19.39
CA THR A 160 -16.78 19.34 20.81
C THR A 160 -17.28 18.18 21.65
N GLY A 161 -16.60 17.88 22.75
CA GLY A 161 -16.94 16.77 23.66
C GLY A 161 -15.71 16.00 24.10
N THR A 162 -15.92 14.82 24.66
CA THR A 162 -14.83 13.96 25.14
C THR A 162 -14.50 12.85 24.14
N TYR A 163 -13.23 12.45 24.14
CA TYR A 163 -12.66 11.37 23.30
C TYR A 163 -11.69 10.56 24.14
N LEU A 164 -11.50 9.30 23.83
CA LEU A 164 -10.43 8.49 24.39
C LEU A 164 -9.20 8.56 23.49
N VAL A 165 -8.01 8.63 24.10
CA VAL A 165 -6.73 8.65 23.40
C VAL A 165 -5.84 7.48 23.82
N SER A 166 -4.95 7.05 22.91
CA SER A 166 -4.09 5.87 23.08
C SER A 166 -3.04 6.03 24.18
N VAL A 167 -2.59 7.25 24.46
CA VAL A 167 -1.52 7.53 25.43
C VAL A 167 -2.07 8.29 26.64
N SER A 168 -1.89 7.73 27.82
CA SER A 168 -2.21 8.41 29.08
C SER A 168 -1.23 9.54 29.35
N GLN A 169 -1.72 10.79 29.43
CA GLN A 169 -0.90 11.99 29.58
C GLN A 169 -1.69 13.13 30.19
N THR A 170 -1.00 14.20 30.59
CA THR A 170 -1.63 15.44 31.08
C THR A 170 -1.20 16.59 30.18
N VAL A 171 -2.17 17.15 29.45
CA VAL A 171 -1.95 18.31 28.56
C VAL A 171 -3.00 19.37 28.90
N GLY A 172 -2.53 20.55 29.21
CA GLY A 172 -3.40 21.71 29.43
C GLY A 172 -4.15 22.11 28.15
N SER A 173 -5.20 22.94 28.29
CA SER A 173 -5.92 23.40 27.09
C SER A 173 -4.99 24.10 26.09
N THR A 174 -4.88 23.56 24.93
CA THR A 174 -4.00 24.05 23.84
C THR A 174 -4.60 23.77 22.47
N ALA A 175 -4.10 24.47 21.45
CA ALA A 175 -4.41 24.16 20.05
C ALA A 175 -3.76 22.81 19.66
N MET A 176 -4.55 21.95 19.07
CA MET A 176 -4.16 20.64 18.57
C MET A 176 -4.61 20.45 17.13
N THR A 177 -3.96 19.54 16.44
CA THR A 177 -4.38 19.04 15.12
C THR A 177 -4.56 17.53 15.18
N GLY A 178 -5.48 17.02 14.35
CA GLY A 178 -5.69 15.59 14.14
C GLY A 178 -5.50 15.25 12.66
N ARG A 179 -4.59 14.35 12.36
CA ARG A 179 -4.33 13.86 11.02
C ARG A 179 -4.94 12.50 10.83
N GLY A 180 -5.78 12.35 9.80
CA GLY A 180 -6.37 11.10 9.40
C GLY A 180 -5.40 10.16 8.67
N ALA A 181 -5.90 9.01 8.26
CA ALA A 181 -5.15 8.05 7.47
C ALA A 181 -4.71 8.65 6.13
N SER A 182 -3.62 8.15 5.58
CA SER A 182 -2.98 8.65 4.36
C SER A 182 -2.53 7.53 3.45
N VAL A 183 -2.43 7.80 2.16
CA VAL A 183 -1.89 6.87 1.16
C VAL A 183 -0.58 7.42 0.59
N THR A 184 0.46 6.58 0.60
CA THR A 184 1.74 6.90 -0.04
C THR A 184 1.80 6.31 -1.43
N VAL A 185 2.02 7.15 -2.44
CA VAL A 185 2.16 6.75 -3.85
C VAL A 185 3.62 6.88 -4.27
N PRO A 186 4.34 5.77 -4.50
CA PRO A 186 5.72 5.80 -4.94
C PRO A 186 5.88 6.50 -6.29
N ASN A 187 7.06 7.04 -6.56
CA ASN A 187 7.38 7.67 -7.83
C ASN A 187 7.14 6.72 -9.00
N GLY A 188 6.56 7.22 -10.09
CA GLY A 188 6.21 6.45 -11.28
C GLY A 188 5.03 5.48 -11.10
N LYS A 189 4.34 5.50 -9.94
CA LYS A 189 3.19 4.62 -9.67
C LYS A 189 1.88 5.38 -9.71
N THR A 190 0.80 4.62 -9.91
CA THR A 190 -0.58 5.10 -9.89
C THR A 190 -1.32 4.38 -8.76
N ALA A 191 -2.09 5.13 -7.99
CA ALA A 191 -2.95 4.60 -6.94
C ALA A 191 -4.41 5.02 -7.18
N PHE A 192 -5.34 4.10 -6.97
CA PHE A 192 -6.76 4.43 -6.85
C PHE A 192 -7.10 4.52 -5.36
N ILE A 193 -7.55 5.69 -4.93
CA ILE A 193 -7.79 6.03 -3.54
C ILE A 193 -9.21 6.59 -3.36
N TYR A 194 -9.67 6.56 -2.12
CA TYR A 194 -10.92 7.18 -1.70
C TYR A 194 -10.63 8.07 -0.48
N SER A 195 -11.18 9.29 -0.49
CA SER A 195 -11.24 10.16 0.67
C SER A 195 -12.66 10.16 1.24
N ASP A 196 -12.81 10.01 2.53
CA ASP A 196 -14.07 10.18 3.26
C ASP A 196 -14.23 11.61 3.86
N GLY A 197 -13.32 12.51 3.45
CA GLY A 197 -13.24 13.88 3.96
C GLY A 197 -12.26 14.07 5.12
N THR A 198 -11.88 13.00 5.81
CA THR A 198 -10.96 12.98 6.94
C THR A 198 -9.78 12.05 6.69
N ASP A 199 -10.06 10.87 6.17
CA ASP A 199 -9.10 9.83 5.86
C ASP A 199 -8.92 9.66 4.35
N VAL A 200 -7.73 9.26 3.96
CA VAL A 200 -7.43 8.81 2.60
C VAL A 200 -6.99 7.35 2.66
N LYS A 201 -7.68 6.49 1.92
CA LYS A 201 -7.50 5.03 1.91
C LYS A 201 -7.38 4.52 0.48
N TYR A 202 -6.76 3.35 0.29
CA TYR A 202 -6.87 2.66 -1.00
C TYR A 202 -8.33 2.29 -1.25
N ALA A 203 -8.80 2.48 -2.50
CA ALA A 203 -10.18 2.18 -2.86
C ALA A 203 -10.47 0.66 -2.96
N PHE A 204 -9.42 -0.16 -3.00
CA PHE A 204 -9.52 -1.63 -3.01
C PHE A 204 -8.62 -2.23 -1.94
N ASP A 205 -9.22 -2.99 -1.04
CA ASP A 205 -8.56 -3.86 -0.06
C ASP A 205 -8.85 -5.36 -0.34
N GLN A 206 -9.85 -5.62 -1.20
CA GLN A 206 -10.20 -6.97 -1.63
C GLN A 206 -10.42 -7.03 -3.14
N VAL A 207 -9.89 -8.07 -3.78
CA VAL A 207 -10.13 -8.41 -5.18
C VAL A 207 -10.68 -9.84 -5.22
N GLY A 208 -11.93 -10.01 -5.65
CA GLY A 208 -12.59 -11.31 -5.67
C GLY A 208 -11.93 -12.34 -6.62
N ALA A 209 -11.37 -11.87 -7.74
CA ALA A 209 -10.52 -12.64 -8.65
C ALA A 209 -9.56 -11.66 -9.35
N LEU A 210 -8.26 -12.00 -9.36
CA LEU A 210 -7.23 -11.21 -10.04
C LEU A 210 -6.58 -12.03 -11.15
N ALA A 211 -6.76 -11.60 -12.41
CA ALA A 211 -6.01 -12.12 -13.55
C ALA A 211 -4.90 -11.09 -13.89
N VAL A 212 -3.64 -11.51 -13.78
CA VAL A 212 -2.49 -10.69 -14.13
C VAL A 212 -1.93 -11.19 -15.47
N GLY A 213 -2.02 -10.37 -16.52
CA GLY A 213 -1.51 -10.69 -17.86
C GLY A 213 0.01 -10.60 -17.99
N GLY A 214 0.72 -10.23 -16.94
CA GLY A 214 2.18 -10.12 -16.87
C GLY A 214 2.72 -10.69 -15.57
N ALA A 215 3.88 -10.22 -15.11
CA ALA A 215 4.45 -10.64 -13.84
C ALA A 215 3.67 -10.04 -12.65
N LEU A 216 3.35 -10.86 -11.65
CA LEU A 216 2.88 -10.41 -10.35
C LEU A 216 4.09 -10.18 -9.44
N GLY A 217 4.38 -8.93 -9.10
CA GLY A 217 5.40 -8.57 -8.12
C GLY A 217 4.79 -8.46 -6.72
N VAL A 218 5.22 -9.30 -5.78
CA VAL A 218 4.89 -9.22 -4.36
C VAL A 218 6.15 -8.78 -3.61
N THR A 219 6.10 -7.63 -2.93
CA THR A 219 7.26 -7.07 -2.20
C THR A 219 7.35 -7.54 -0.75
N GLY A 220 6.40 -8.31 -0.27
CA GLY A 220 6.36 -8.95 1.03
C GLY A 220 6.09 -10.44 0.89
N ASP A 221 5.68 -11.08 1.97
CA ASP A 221 5.31 -12.49 1.97
C ASP A 221 4.00 -12.71 1.18
N GLY A 222 4.00 -13.71 0.30
CA GLY A 222 2.77 -14.21 -0.34
C GLY A 222 2.13 -15.29 0.52
N THR A 223 0.97 -15.02 1.13
CA THR A 223 0.22 -16.00 1.91
C THR A 223 -0.95 -16.55 1.10
N PHE A 224 -0.98 -17.87 0.92
CA PHE A 224 -2.12 -18.58 0.33
C PHE A 224 -2.89 -19.27 1.47
N SER A 225 -3.98 -18.63 1.94
CA SER A 225 -4.83 -19.16 3.00
C SER A 225 -6.05 -19.87 2.41
N GLY A 226 -6.37 -21.04 2.98
CA GLY A 226 -7.51 -21.86 2.52
C GLY A 226 -7.10 -23.31 2.22
N THR A 227 -8.05 -24.09 1.71
CA THR A 227 -7.86 -25.51 1.36
C THR A 227 -7.52 -25.74 -0.12
N GLY A 228 -7.34 -24.68 -0.88
CA GLY A 228 -6.99 -24.74 -2.31
C GLY A 228 -5.52 -25.07 -2.55
N GLN A 229 -5.16 -25.24 -3.82
CA GLN A 229 -3.80 -25.54 -4.26
C GLN A 229 -3.22 -24.37 -5.04
N VAL A 230 -1.88 -24.26 -5.02
CA VAL A 230 -1.13 -23.40 -5.95
C VAL A 230 -0.70 -24.24 -7.15
N LYS A 231 -1.23 -23.92 -8.34
CA LYS A 231 -0.78 -24.53 -9.58
C LYS A 231 0.47 -23.79 -10.08
N LEU A 232 1.61 -24.46 -10.05
CA LEU A 232 2.85 -23.94 -10.62
C LEU A 232 2.84 -24.01 -12.16
N PRO A 233 3.63 -23.16 -12.83
CA PRO A 233 3.84 -23.26 -14.28
C PRO A 233 4.30 -24.66 -14.65
N ALA A 234 3.74 -25.22 -15.73
CA ALA A 234 4.10 -26.54 -16.25
C ALA A 234 4.58 -26.42 -17.71
N GLY A 235 5.53 -27.26 -18.09
CA GLY A 235 6.04 -27.31 -19.46
C GLY A 235 7.21 -28.28 -19.64
N THR A 236 7.63 -28.49 -20.91
CA THR A 236 8.73 -29.40 -21.27
C THR A 236 10.09 -28.86 -20.80
N THR A 237 11.12 -29.72 -20.86
CA THR A 237 12.52 -29.35 -20.60
C THR A 237 12.98 -28.22 -21.54
N ALA A 238 12.55 -28.24 -22.80
CA ALA A 238 12.89 -27.21 -23.79
C ALA A 238 12.24 -25.83 -23.47
N GLN A 239 11.17 -25.80 -22.70
CA GLN A 239 10.44 -24.59 -22.27
C GLN A 239 10.95 -24.00 -20.94
N ARG A 240 12.09 -24.45 -20.43
CA ARG A 240 12.79 -23.80 -19.33
C ARG A 240 13.17 -22.37 -19.71
N SER A 241 13.20 -21.47 -18.74
CA SER A 241 13.67 -20.10 -18.96
C SER A 241 15.06 -20.10 -19.59
N GLY A 242 15.28 -19.29 -20.65
CA GLY A 242 16.60 -19.09 -21.24
C GLY A 242 17.55 -18.27 -20.36
N SER A 243 17.01 -17.61 -19.32
CA SER A 243 17.76 -16.87 -18.30
C SER A 243 17.19 -17.22 -16.93
N PRO A 244 17.43 -18.42 -16.43
CA PRO A 244 16.90 -18.85 -15.15
C PRO A 244 17.65 -18.18 -13.99
N VAL A 245 16.93 -17.94 -12.89
CA VAL A 245 17.49 -17.44 -11.63
C VAL A 245 17.18 -18.39 -10.49
N ASP A 246 18.07 -18.45 -9.49
CA ASP A 246 17.88 -19.30 -8.32
C ASP A 246 16.54 -19.03 -7.62
N GLY A 247 15.88 -20.10 -7.18
CA GLY A 247 14.56 -20.05 -6.55
C GLY A 247 13.38 -20.24 -7.52
N MET A 248 13.60 -20.35 -8.83
CA MET A 248 12.52 -20.69 -9.76
C MET A 248 11.99 -22.10 -9.51
N LEU A 249 10.67 -22.28 -9.52
CA LEU A 249 9.96 -23.53 -9.34
C LEU A 249 8.97 -23.76 -10.49
N ARG A 250 8.91 -25.01 -11.01
CA ARG A 250 7.93 -25.41 -12.03
C ARG A 250 7.70 -26.92 -12.04
N TYR A 251 6.67 -27.38 -12.76
CA TYR A 251 6.47 -28.78 -13.08
C TYR A 251 7.03 -29.08 -14.49
N ASN A 252 7.91 -30.08 -14.61
CA ASN A 252 8.46 -30.52 -15.89
C ASN A 252 7.65 -31.71 -16.41
N THR A 253 7.02 -31.54 -17.57
CA THR A 253 6.16 -32.56 -18.20
C THR A 253 6.91 -33.68 -18.90
N ASP A 254 8.21 -33.50 -19.26
CA ASP A 254 9.03 -34.55 -19.82
C ASP A 254 9.59 -35.48 -18.73
N LEU A 255 9.78 -34.94 -17.53
CA LEU A 255 10.34 -35.65 -16.37
C LEU A 255 9.28 -36.10 -15.36
N ASP A 256 8.03 -35.70 -15.57
CA ASP A 256 6.90 -35.96 -14.67
C ASP A 256 7.21 -35.58 -13.19
N SER A 257 7.90 -34.46 -12.98
CA SER A 257 8.37 -34.05 -11.66
C SER A 257 8.38 -32.54 -11.47
N PHE A 258 8.27 -32.10 -10.21
CA PHE A 258 8.61 -30.74 -9.86
C PHE A 258 10.11 -30.52 -9.97
N GLU A 259 10.50 -29.39 -10.52
CA GLU A 259 11.89 -28.98 -10.62
C GLU A 259 12.08 -27.56 -10.12
N GLY A 260 13.27 -27.30 -9.57
CA GLY A 260 13.73 -25.98 -9.15
C GLY A 260 15.07 -25.63 -9.75
N TYR A 261 15.34 -24.36 -9.90
CA TYR A 261 16.64 -23.85 -10.30
C TYR A 261 17.39 -23.39 -9.06
N VAL A 262 18.52 -24.04 -8.78
CA VAL A 262 19.34 -23.79 -7.59
C VAL A 262 20.81 -23.95 -7.98
N ASP A 263 21.65 -23.01 -7.59
CA ASP A 263 23.10 -23.03 -7.82
C ASP A 263 23.48 -23.29 -9.29
N GLY A 264 22.78 -22.58 -10.19
CA GLY A 264 23.04 -22.63 -11.63
C GLY A 264 22.48 -23.88 -12.36
N ILE A 265 21.71 -24.74 -11.69
CA ILE A 265 21.28 -26.03 -12.25
C ILE A 265 19.78 -26.25 -12.00
N TRP A 266 19.07 -26.76 -13.03
CA TRP A 266 17.73 -27.32 -12.85
C TRP A 266 17.83 -28.71 -12.24
N GLY A 267 17.19 -28.93 -11.10
CA GLY A 267 17.13 -30.20 -10.38
C GLY A 267 15.72 -30.57 -9.93
N GLY A 268 15.44 -31.86 -9.80
CA GLY A 268 14.17 -32.35 -9.25
C GLY A 268 14.01 -31.96 -7.78
N ILE A 269 12.79 -31.53 -7.41
CA ILE A 269 12.40 -31.29 -6.01
C ILE A 269 11.75 -32.58 -5.50
N GLY A 270 12.46 -33.30 -4.67
CA GLY A 270 12.06 -34.61 -4.19
C GLY A 270 13.11 -35.68 -4.54
N GLY A 271 13.42 -36.55 -3.59
CA GLY A 271 14.61 -37.42 -3.63
C GLY A 271 14.55 -38.61 -4.59
N ALA A 272 13.50 -38.77 -5.40
CA ALA A 272 13.36 -39.97 -6.25
C ALA A 272 13.13 -39.60 -7.72
N GLN A 273 13.84 -40.28 -8.63
CA GLN A 273 13.78 -40.14 -10.08
C GLN A 273 13.08 -41.34 -10.71
N ALA A 274 12.83 -41.31 -12.04
CA ALA A 274 12.21 -42.40 -12.76
C ALA A 274 10.89 -42.91 -12.17
N GLY A 275 9.94 -41.96 -11.93
CA GLY A 275 8.65 -42.32 -11.34
C GLY A 275 8.72 -42.77 -9.89
N GLY A 276 9.73 -42.35 -9.15
CA GLY A 276 9.94 -42.74 -7.74
C GLY A 276 10.77 -44.00 -7.52
N ALA A 277 11.26 -44.64 -8.59
CA ALA A 277 11.95 -45.91 -8.51
C ALA A 277 13.44 -45.79 -8.16
N ILE A 278 14.08 -44.62 -8.39
CA ILE A 278 15.51 -44.44 -8.23
C ILE A 278 15.75 -43.20 -7.34
N MET A 279 16.44 -43.40 -6.22
CA MET A 279 17.02 -42.31 -5.41
C MET A 279 18.46 -42.11 -5.83
N THR A 280 18.81 -40.89 -6.23
CA THR A 280 20.17 -40.56 -6.65
C THR A 280 20.82 -39.63 -5.63
N ASN A 281 22.12 -39.83 -5.42
CA ASN A 281 22.99 -38.87 -4.75
C ASN A 281 24.22 -38.57 -5.58
N LYS A 282 24.86 -37.43 -5.35
CA LYS A 282 26.14 -37.09 -5.98
C LYS A 282 27.22 -38.02 -5.43
N SER A 283 28.15 -38.46 -6.30
CA SER A 283 29.30 -39.25 -5.92
C SER A 283 30.40 -38.44 -5.21
N THR A 284 30.26 -37.11 -5.17
CA THR A 284 31.22 -36.21 -4.55
C THR A 284 30.52 -35.27 -3.57
N ALA A 285 30.94 -35.24 -2.33
CA ALA A 285 30.54 -34.23 -1.36
C ALA A 285 31.46 -33.01 -1.51
N SER A 286 30.87 -31.89 -1.97
CA SER A 286 31.56 -30.62 -2.26
C SER A 286 31.23 -29.53 -1.22
N VAL A 287 30.36 -29.81 -0.26
CA VAL A 287 29.95 -28.91 0.82
C VAL A 287 30.06 -29.65 2.14
N SER A 288 30.59 -28.99 3.19
CA SER A 288 30.64 -29.55 4.54
C SER A 288 29.23 -29.74 5.07
N TYR A 289 28.99 -30.90 5.73
CA TYR A 289 27.69 -31.23 6.27
C TYR A 289 27.82 -31.96 7.60
N THR A 290 26.90 -31.74 8.50
CA THR A 290 26.81 -32.45 9.78
C THR A 290 25.54 -33.27 9.85
N ILE A 291 25.65 -34.58 10.00
CA ILE A 291 24.53 -35.43 10.39
C ILE A 291 24.29 -35.15 11.88
N ALA A 292 23.23 -34.41 12.16
CA ALA A 292 22.91 -33.89 13.47
C ALA A 292 22.37 -35.00 14.42
N SER A 293 22.33 -34.71 15.69
CA SER A 293 21.73 -35.62 16.67
C SER A 293 20.26 -35.91 16.31
N GLY A 294 19.88 -37.19 16.28
CA GLY A 294 18.55 -37.64 15.87
C GLY A 294 18.40 -37.98 14.39
N GLU A 295 19.44 -37.74 13.57
CA GLU A 295 19.46 -38.04 12.12
C GLU A 295 20.41 -39.20 11.78
N ASN A 296 20.15 -39.88 10.68
CA ASN A 296 21.10 -40.82 10.04
C ASN A 296 21.17 -40.54 8.53
N GLY A 297 22.37 -40.63 7.97
CA GLY A 297 22.61 -40.44 6.53
C GLY A 297 22.65 -41.77 5.79
N LEU A 298 22.15 -41.76 4.55
CA LEU A 298 22.26 -42.85 3.57
C LEU A 298 22.78 -42.32 2.25
N SER A 299 23.78 -42.94 1.68
CA SER A 299 24.29 -42.65 0.35
C SER A 299 24.60 -43.94 -0.38
N VAL A 300 24.53 -43.89 -1.71
CA VAL A 300 25.05 -44.96 -2.58
C VAL A 300 26.46 -44.57 -3.02
N GLY A 301 27.45 -45.45 -2.74
CA GLY A 301 28.85 -45.15 -2.95
C GLY A 301 29.42 -45.60 -4.28
N PRO A 302 30.72 -45.36 -4.51
CA PRO A 302 31.66 -44.67 -3.64
C PRO A 302 31.40 -43.17 -3.52
N ILE A 303 31.62 -42.57 -2.36
CA ILE A 303 31.52 -41.14 -2.12
C ILE A 303 32.92 -40.56 -1.90
N THR A 304 33.25 -39.53 -2.69
CA THR A 304 34.47 -38.75 -2.54
C THR A 304 34.17 -37.48 -1.79
N VAL A 305 34.92 -37.16 -0.72
CA VAL A 305 34.85 -35.89 -0.01
C VAL A 305 35.92 -34.96 -0.60
N SER A 306 35.53 -33.81 -1.14
CA SER A 306 36.47 -32.85 -1.74
C SER A 306 37.46 -32.30 -0.69
N SER A 307 38.64 -31.88 -1.14
CA SER A 307 39.63 -31.24 -0.29
C SER A 307 39.05 -30.02 0.42
N GLY A 308 39.29 -29.91 1.74
CA GLY A 308 38.77 -28.83 2.59
C GLY A 308 37.31 -29.00 3.02
N ILE A 309 36.63 -30.04 2.62
CA ILE A 309 35.26 -30.38 3.02
C ILE A 309 35.27 -31.39 4.16
N THR A 310 34.36 -31.23 5.10
CA THR A 310 34.20 -32.12 6.25
C THR A 310 32.78 -32.65 6.34
N ILE A 311 32.63 -33.96 6.43
CA ILE A 311 31.39 -34.61 6.81
C ILE A 311 31.49 -35.05 8.26
N THR A 312 30.69 -34.44 9.15
CA THR A 312 30.65 -34.74 10.55
C THR A 312 29.48 -35.67 10.86
N VAL A 313 29.75 -36.76 11.57
CA VAL A 313 28.71 -37.66 12.10
C VAL A 313 28.66 -37.47 13.59
N SER A 314 27.55 -36.90 14.10
CA SER A 314 27.38 -36.66 15.54
C SER A 314 27.37 -37.98 16.34
N SER A 315 27.73 -37.92 17.61
CA SER A 315 27.77 -39.10 18.49
C SER A 315 26.42 -39.83 18.50
N GLY A 316 26.45 -41.15 18.32
CA GLY A 316 25.27 -42.01 18.26
C GLY A 316 24.55 -42.02 16.90
N GLN A 317 25.01 -41.26 15.92
CA GLN A 317 24.45 -41.23 14.56
C GLN A 317 25.27 -42.11 13.60
N ARG A 318 24.72 -42.34 12.40
CA ARG A 318 25.34 -43.17 11.37
C ARG A 318 25.26 -42.52 9.99
N TRP A 319 26.31 -42.70 9.21
CA TRP A 319 26.27 -42.49 7.76
C TRP A 319 26.55 -43.84 7.10
N LEU A 320 25.52 -44.38 6.44
CA LEU A 320 25.62 -45.63 5.72
C LEU A 320 25.89 -45.33 4.25
N VAL A 321 26.95 -45.85 3.68
CA VAL A 321 27.29 -45.82 2.28
C VAL A 321 27.19 -47.25 1.73
N LEU A 322 26.24 -47.46 0.79
CA LEU A 322 25.97 -48.77 0.16
C LEU A 322 26.70 -48.91 -1.15
#